data_a32688040c4a77530c97cded0dd14071
#
_entry.id   a32688040c4a77530c97cded0dd14071
#
_cell.length_a   1.000
_cell.length_b   1.000
_cell.length_c   1.000
_cell.angle_alpha   90.00
_cell.angle_beta   90.00
_cell.angle_gamma   90.00
#
_symmetry.space_group_name_H-M   'P 1'
#
loop_
_entity.id
_entity.type
_entity.pdbx_description
1 polymer ?
#
loop_
_entity_poly.entity_id
_entity_poly.type
_entity_poly.pdbx_seq_one_letter_code
_entity_poly.pdbx_strand_id
1 'polypeptide(L)'
;RQMCIRDRRGRPTVGLLYGHTAAGAFIATALATRVLVALPGAEPAVMDLPSMARVTKLPLEVLQEKAKSTPVFAPGLDNLARTGAVLETWDPAAPLAEQFRALLARGLPERDTRAALGQERGGRPKAAEIAARVQELALRHG
;
A
#
# COMPACT_ATOMS: atom_id res chain seq x y z
N ARG A 1 -9.12 -14.62 0.76
CA ARG A 1 -10.38 -14.93 1.48
C ARG A 1 -10.15 -15.32 2.94
N GLN A 2 -9.14 -16.15 3.27
CA GLN A 2 -8.83 -16.52 4.66
C GLN A 2 -8.35 -15.34 5.52
N MET A 3 -7.56 -14.41 4.98
CA MET A 3 -7.10 -13.23 5.71
C MET A 3 -8.25 -12.27 6.05
N CYS A 4 -9.18 -12.04 5.13
CA CYS A 4 -10.37 -11.24 5.40
C CYS A 4 -11.28 -11.86 6.48
N ILE A 5 -11.37 -13.20 6.54
CA ILE A 5 -12.15 -13.90 7.58
C ILE A 5 -11.48 -13.76 8.95
N ARG A 6 -10.15 -13.87 9.02
CA ARG A 6 -9.39 -13.68 10.26
C ARG A 6 -9.53 -12.25 10.77
N ASP A 7 -9.44 -11.27 9.90
CA ASP A 7 -9.60 -9.86 10.22
C ASP A 7 -11.00 -9.56 10.78
N ARG A 8 -12.05 -10.07 10.15
CA ARG A 8 -13.44 -9.95 10.65
C ARG A 8 -13.68 -10.61 12.01
N ARG A 9 -12.86 -11.59 12.39
CA ARG A 9 -12.91 -12.25 13.70
C ARG A 9 -12.04 -11.55 14.75
N GLY A 10 -11.57 -10.33 14.49
CA GLY A 10 -10.73 -9.55 15.39
C GLY A 10 -9.31 -10.07 15.56
N ARG A 11 -8.87 -11.03 14.73
CA ARG A 11 -7.49 -11.53 14.77
C ARG A 11 -6.60 -10.60 13.95
N PRO A 12 -5.53 -10.03 14.54
CA PRO A 12 -4.65 -9.13 13.81
C PRO A 12 -3.92 -9.88 12.69
N THR A 13 -3.83 -9.23 11.54
CA THR A 13 -3.02 -9.69 10.41
C THR A 13 -2.02 -8.59 10.08
N VAL A 14 -0.73 -8.92 10.14
CA VAL A 14 0.36 -8.01 9.83
C VAL A 14 1.14 -8.58 8.66
N GLY A 15 1.32 -7.80 7.61
CA GLY A 15 2.21 -8.11 6.50
C GLY A 15 3.56 -7.45 6.71
N LEU A 16 4.64 -8.16 6.42
CA LEU A 16 6.00 -7.63 6.40
C LEU A 16 6.54 -7.68 4.97
N LEU A 17 6.86 -6.50 4.42
CA LEU A 17 7.56 -6.38 3.15
C LEU A 17 9.07 -6.45 3.34
N TYR A 18 9.73 -7.30 2.58
CA TYR A 18 11.19 -7.35 2.48
C TYR A 18 11.60 -7.83 1.08
N GLY A 19 12.79 -7.41 0.62
CA GLY A 19 13.34 -7.81 -0.67
C GLY A 19 12.46 -7.40 -1.86
N HIS A 20 12.60 -8.12 -2.96
CA HIS A 20 11.84 -7.86 -4.18
C HIS A 20 10.47 -8.54 -4.13
N THR A 21 9.44 -7.77 -4.40
CA THR A 21 8.07 -8.30 -4.52
C THR A 21 7.45 -7.80 -5.81
N ALA A 22 6.83 -8.67 -6.57
CA ALA A 22 6.31 -8.33 -7.88
C ALA A 22 4.89 -8.85 -8.11
N ALA A 23 4.23 -8.20 -9.07
CA ALA A 23 2.95 -8.58 -9.66
C ALA A 23 1.72 -8.43 -8.75
N GLY A 24 0.55 -8.67 -9.36
CA GLY A 24 -0.75 -8.53 -8.71
C GLY A 24 -0.94 -9.43 -7.49
N ALA A 25 -0.24 -10.58 -7.42
CA ALA A 25 -0.29 -11.47 -6.26
C ALA A 25 0.22 -10.78 -4.98
N PHE A 26 1.28 -9.96 -5.09
CA PHE A 26 1.76 -9.15 -3.98
C PHE A 26 0.66 -8.20 -3.47
N ILE A 27 0.03 -7.44 -4.37
CA ILE A 27 -1.05 -6.52 -4.00
C ILE A 27 -2.21 -7.28 -3.35
N ALA A 28 -2.64 -8.39 -3.94
CA ALA A 28 -3.77 -9.19 -3.43
C ALA A 28 -3.51 -9.81 -2.04
N THR A 29 -2.27 -10.13 -1.72
CA THR A 29 -1.92 -10.74 -0.43
C THR A 29 -1.50 -9.71 0.61
N ALA A 30 -0.59 -8.79 0.27
CA ALA A 30 -0.06 -7.81 1.21
C ALA A 30 -1.12 -6.80 1.66
N LEU A 31 -1.90 -6.25 0.72
CA LEU A 31 -2.95 -5.29 1.05
C LEU A 31 -4.22 -5.94 1.62
N ALA A 32 -4.30 -7.27 1.66
CA ALA A 32 -5.36 -7.98 2.39
C ALA A 32 -5.08 -8.11 3.91
N THR A 33 -3.88 -7.75 4.36
CA THR A 33 -3.55 -7.67 5.79
C THR A 33 -4.16 -6.41 6.44
N ARG A 34 -4.38 -6.43 7.75
CA ARG A 34 -4.86 -5.27 8.51
C ARG A 34 -3.89 -4.10 8.38
N VAL A 35 -2.62 -4.38 8.58
CA VAL A 35 -1.52 -3.42 8.39
C VAL A 35 -0.38 -4.07 7.63
N LEU A 36 0.34 -3.24 6.90
CA LEU A 36 1.53 -3.62 6.18
C LEU A 36 2.69 -2.78 6.72
N VAL A 37 3.75 -3.44 7.13
CA VAL A 37 5.01 -2.83 7.53
C VAL A 37 6.11 -3.23 6.56
N ALA A 38 7.20 -2.49 6.49
CA ALA A 38 8.27 -2.76 5.55
C ALA A 38 9.65 -2.70 6.21
N LEU A 39 10.61 -3.41 5.65
CA LEU A 39 12.03 -3.21 5.94
C LEU A 39 12.65 -2.28 4.88
N PRO A 40 13.66 -1.49 5.25
CA PRO A 40 14.46 -0.73 4.28
C PRO A 40 15.02 -1.66 3.19
N GLY A 41 15.09 -1.17 1.97
CA GLY A 41 15.53 -1.96 0.83
C GLY A 41 14.48 -2.92 0.26
N ALA A 42 13.26 -2.93 0.78
CA ALA A 42 12.16 -3.58 0.10
C ALA A 42 11.85 -2.87 -1.23
N GLU A 43 11.69 -3.66 -2.29
CA GLU A 43 11.39 -3.16 -3.64
C GLU A 43 10.04 -3.70 -4.13
N PRO A 44 8.93 -3.17 -3.60
CA PRO A 44 7.61 -3.57 -4.06
C PRO A 44 7.32 -2.97 -5.44
N ALA A 45 6.86 -3.80 -6.36
CA ALA A 45 6.39 -3.35 -7.66
C ALA A 45 5.27 -4.25 -8.16
N VAL A 46 4.25 -3.66 -8.77
CA VAL A 46 3.25 -4.42 -9.55
C VAL A 46 3.84 -4.77 -10.90
N MET A 47 4.51 -3.81 -11.52
CA MET A 47 5.21 -3.95 -12.79
C MET A 47 6.38 -2.95 -12.81
N ASP A 48 7.52 -3.36 -13.35
CA ASP A 48 8.63 -2.44 -13.59
C ASP A 48 8.32 -1.47 -14.75
N LEU A 49 9.00 -0.34 -14.80
CA LEU A 49 8.76 0.67 -15.84
C LEU A 49 9.05 0.17 -17.25
N PRO A 50 10.13 -0.61 -17.54
CA PRO A 50 10.33 -1.20 -18.86
C PRO A 50 9.21 -2.14 -19.31
N SER A 51 8.71 -2.98 -18.41
CA SER A 51 7.56 -3.84 -18.71
C SER A 51 6.29 -3.05 -18.94
N MET A 52 6.08 -2.00 -18.15
CA MET A 52 4.97 -1.07 -18.33
C MET A 52 5.04 -0.36 -19.69
N ALA A 53 6.22 0.10 -20.13
CA ALA A 53 6.40 0.70 -21.44
C ALA A 53 6.03 -0.27 -22.57
N ARG A 54 6.40 -1.55 -22.45
CA ARG A 54 6.03 -2.58 -23.42
C ARG A 54 4.53 -2.81 -23.53
N VAL A 55 3.84 -2.83 -22.38
CA VAL A 55 2.40 -3.08 -22.33
C VAL A 55 1.59 -1.87 -22.78
N THR A 56 1.94 -0.68 -22.29
CA THR A 56 1.19 0.56 -22.58
C THR A 56 1.56 1.20 -23.91
N LYS A 57 2.68 0.76 -24.53
CA LYS A 57 3.26 1.38 -25.73
C LYS A 57 3.68 2.85 -25.53
N LEU A 58 3.84 3.27 -24.28
CA LEU A 58 4.36 4.59 -23.94
C LEU A 58 5.89 4.55 -23.88
N PRO A 59 6.57 5.67 -24.28
CA PRO A 59 8.01 5.80 -24.10
C PRO A 59 8.41 5.64 -22.63
N LEU A 60 9.55 4.99 -22.37
CA LEU A 60 10.04 4.76 -21.02
C LEU A 60 10.30 6.07 -20.28
N GLU A 61 10.81 7.09 -20.97
CA GLU A 61 11.09 8.41 -20.43
C GLU A 61 9.83 9.11 -19.91
N VAL A 62 8.72 8.95 -20.61
CA VAL A 62 7.40 9.48 -20.17
C VAL A 62 6.96 8.79 -18.89
N LEU A 63 7.13 7.48 -18.78
CA LEU A 63 6.77 6.73 -17.57
C LEU A 63 7.69 7.08 -16.40
N GLN A 64 8.98 7.25 -16.62
CA GLN A 64 9.94 7.70 -15.62
C GLN A 64 9.59 9.08 -15.08
N GLU A 65 9.23 10.02 -15.94
CA GLU A 65 8.81 11.36 -15.52
C GLU A 65 7.50 11.32 -14.72
N LYS A 66 6.50 10.56 -15.18
CA LYS A 66 5.24 10.38 -14.47
C LYS A 66 5.41 9.66 -13.13
N ALA A 67 6.35 8.74 -13.00
CA ALA A 67 6.64 8.04 -11.75
C ALA A 67 7.13 8.98 -10.64
N LYS A 68 7.79 10.09 -10.97
CA LYS A 68 8.23 11.10 -10.00
C LYS A 68 7.04 11.81 -9.32
N SER A 69 5.94 12.02 -10.03
CA SER A 69 4.78 12.78 -9.57
C SER A 69 3.57 11.92 -9.20
N THR A 70 3.56 10.64 -9.58
CA THR A 70 2.38 9.78 -9.43
C THR A 70 2.73 8.46 -8.72
N PRO A 71 2.79 8.47 -7.38
CA PRO A 71 3.21 7.30 -6.59
C PRO A 71 2.35 6.05 -6.78
N VAL A 72 1.10 6.20 -7.21
CA VAL A 72 0.13 5.08 -7.30
C VAL A 72 0.60 3.95 -8.20
N PHE A 73 1.27 4.26 -9.32
CA PHE A 73 1.78 3.23 -10.22
C PHE A 73 3.31 3.07 -10.16
N ALA A 74 4.00 4.02 -9.54
CA ALA A 74 5.45 4.03 -9.51
C ALA A 74 6.00 2.90 -8.63
N PRO A 75 7.03 2.18 -9.09
CA PRO A 75 7.66 1.13 -8.29
C PRO A 75 8.42 1.72 -7.10
N GLY A 76 8.73 0.87 -6.14
CA GLY A 76 9.56 1.20 -4.98
C GLY A 76 8.79 1.45 -3.69
N LEU A 77 9.50 1.25 -2.58
CA LEU A 77 8.95 1.35 -1.23
C LEU A 77 8.42 2.75 -0.91
N ASP A 78 9.15 3.79 -1.26
CA ASP A 78 8.76 5.18 -0.98
C ASP A 78 7.44 5.55 -1.66
N ASN A 79 7.28 5.13 -2.92
CA ASN A 79 6.05 5.36 -3.64
C ASN A 79 4.88 4.59 -3.01
N LEU A 80 5.08 3.32 -2.65
CA LEU A 80 4.07 2.53 -1.98
C LEU A 80 3.71 3.12 -0.61
N ALA A 81 4.68 3.58 0.18
CA ALA A 81 4.47 4.21 1.47
C ALA A 81 3.67 5.52 1.34
N ARG A 82 3.97 6.33 0.32
CA ARG A 82 3.22 7.57 0.03
C ARG A 82 1.75 7.31 -0.30
N THR A 83 1.41 6.17 -0.89
CA THR A 83 -0.01 5.81 -1.13
C THR A 83 -0.79 5.47 0.16
N GLY A 84 -0.13 5.39 1.31
CA GLY A 84 -0.70 4.96 2.58
C GLY A 84 -0.75 3.44 2.77
N ALA A 85 -0.28 2.67 1.80
CA ALA A 85 -0.33 1.21 1.85
C ALA A 85 0.57 0.62 2.96
N VAL A 86 1.71 1.26 3.25
CA VAL A 86 2.65 0.87 4.31
C VAL A 86 2.40 1.75 5.53
N LEU A 87 2.14 1.11 6.67
CA LEU A 87 1.93 1.82 7.94
C LEU A 87 3.22 2.50 8.39
N GLU A 88 4.30 1.73 8.49
CA GLU A 88 5.61 2.16 8.95
C GLU A 88 6.74 1.28 8.39
N THR A 89 7.95 1.79 8.46
CA THR A 89 9.17 1.05 8.13
C THR A 89 9.88 0.68 9.43
N TRP A 90 10.27 -0.59 9.55
CA TRP A 90 10.95 -1.11 10.73
C TRP A 90 12.47 -1.05 10.59
N ASP A 91 13.15 -0.95 11.74
CA ASP A 91 14.61 -0.97 11.79
C ASP A 91 15.12 -2.41 11.61
N PRO A 92 15.93 -2.69 10.57
CA PRO A 92 16.49 -4.02 10.36
C PRO A 92 17.55 -4.42 11.41
N ALA A 93 18.13 -3.44 12.13
CA ALA A 93 19.11 -3.69 13.20
C ALA A 93 18.44 -4.09 14.52
N ALA A 94 17.16 -3.75 14.72
CA ALA A 94 16.43 -4.10 15.93
C ALA A 94 15.71 -5.46 15.77
N PRO A 95 15.52 -6.24 16.85
CA PRO A 95 14.83 -7.51 16.79
C PRO A 95 13.40 -7.35 16.26
N LEU A 96 13.06 -8.04 15.17
CA LEU A 96 11.74 -7.97 14.55
C LEU A 96 10.62 -8.39 15.52
N ALA A 97 10.89 -9.34 16.41
CA ALA A 97 9.93 -9.80 17.41
C ALA A 97 9.55 -8.70 18.41
N GLU A 98 10.47 -7.82 18.75
CA GLU A 98 10.21 -6.69 19.66
C GLU A 98 9.38 -5.61 18.97
N GLN A 99 9.74 -5.26 17.74
CA GLN A 99 8.99 -4.31 16.93
C GLN A 99 7.56 -4.80 16.69
N PHE A 100 7.40 -6.11 16.44
CA PHE A 100 6.08 -6.73 16.29
C PHE A 100 5.26 -6.66 17.59
N ARG A 101 5.88 -6.98 18.74
CA ARG A 101 5.19 -6.85 20.05
C ARG A 101 4.80 -5.41 20.34
N ALA A 102 5.68 -4.44 20.05
CA ALA A 102 5.39 -3.02 20.21
C ALA A 102 4.22 -2.58 19.32
N LEU A 103 4.17 -3.03 18.07
CA LEU A 103 3.05 -2.77 17.16
C LEU A 103 1.73 -3.30 17.74
N LEU A 104 1.72 -4.53 18.25
CA LEU A 104 0.52 -5.13 18.84
C LEU A 104 0.11 -4.43 20.15
N ALA A 105 1.08 -4.04 21.00
CA ALA A 105 0.82 -3.39 22.27
C ALA A 105 0.18 -2.00 22.12
N ARG A 106 0.57 -1.22 21.11
CA ARG A 106 -0.07 0.08 20.83
C ARG A 106 -1.43 -0.04 20.10
N GLY A 107 -1.80 -1.28 19.72
CA GLY A 107 -3.05 -1.56 19.01
C GLY A 107 -2.94 -1.34 17.49
N LEU A 108 -3.71 -2.12 16.75
CA LEU A 108 -3.84 -1.93 15.31
C LEU A 108 -5.05 -1.03 15.01
N PRO A 109 -5.04 -0.27 13.93
CA PRO A 109 -6.19 0.53 13.53
C PRO A 109 -7.45 -0.34 13.40
N GLU A 110 -8.56 0.08 14.00
CA GLU A 110 -9.83 -0.64 13.89
C GLU A 110 -10.43 -0.55 12.49
N ARG A 111 -10.14 0.55 11.79
CA ARG A 111 -10.59 0.81 10.42
C ARG A 111 -9.40 0.89 9.47
N ASP A 112 -9.67 0.75 8.18
CA ASP A 112 -8.66 0.97 7.15
C ASP A 112 -8.25 2.45 7.10
N THR A 113 -7.01 2.73 7.50
CA THR A 113 -6.45 4.09 7.56
C THR A 113 -5.65 4.47 6.30
N ARG A 114 -5.52 3.56 5.33
CA ARG A 114 -4.66 3.75 4.16
C ARG A 114 -5.05 4.94 3.29
N ALA A 115 -6.34 5.21 3.17
CA ALA A 115 -6.81 6.37 2.40
C ALA A 115 -6.41 7.69 3.08
N ALA A 116 -6.57 7.79 4.40
CA ALA A 116 -6.16 8.96 5.17
C ALA A 116 -4.64 9.17 5.14
N LEU A 117 -3.87 8.11 5.40
CA LEU A 117 -2.40 8.15 5.31
C LEU A 117 -1.92 8.51 3.90
N GLY A 118 -2.58 7.99 2.86
CA GLY A 118 -2.24 8.29 1.47
C GLY A 118 -2.54 9.74 1.09
N GLN A 119 -3.57 10.34 1.66
CA GLN A 119 -3.87 11.76 1.51
C GLN A 119 -2.84 12.62 2.24
N GLU A 120 -2.56 12.32 3.51
CA GLU A 120 -1.58 13.00 4.35
C GLU A 120 -0.18 13.00 3.72
N ARG A 121 0.25 11.85 3.20
CA ARG A 121 1.55 11.66 2.55
C ARG A 121 1.61 12.15 1.09
N GLY A 122 0.52 12.70 0.57
CA GLY A 122 0.43 13.24 -0.80
C GLY A 122 0.45 12.21 -1.92
N GLY A 123 0.35 10.91 -1.61
CA GLY A 123 0.35 9.85 -2.61
C GLY A 123 -1.02 9.55 -3.21
N ARG A 124 -2.11 9.94 -2.53
CA ARG A 124 -3.50 9.74 -2.98
C ARG A 124 -4.39 10.95 -2.63
N PRO A 125 -4.08 12.16 -3.08
CA PRO A 125 -4.77 13.37 -2.64
C PRO A 125 -6.25 13.43 -3.02
N LYS A 126 -6.65 12.78 -4.11
CA LYS A 126 -8.05 12.79 -4.61
C LYS A 126 -8.88 11.60 -4.13
N ALA A 127 -8.32 10.65 -3.37
CA ALA A 127 -9.03 9.40 -3.04
C ALA A 127 -10.29 9.64 -2.21
N ALA A 128 -10.24 10.51 -1.20
CA ALA A 128 -11.37 10.84 -0.35
C ALA A 128 -12.48 11.57 -1.11
N GLU A 129 -12.13 12.54 -1.93
CA GLU A 129 -13.07 13.30 -2.79
C GLU A 129 -13.80 12.36 -3.75
N ILE A 130 -13.06 11.49 -4.44
CA ILE A 130 -13.63 10.51 -5.37
C ILE A 130 -14.58 9.55 -4.64
N ALA A 131 -14.18 9.03 -3.48
CA ALA A 131 -15.01 8.13 -2.68
C ALA A 131 -16.31 8.79 -2.24
N ALA A 132 -16.25 10.04 -1.74
CA ALA A 132 -17.42 10.81 -1.35
C ALA A 132 -18.36 11.05 -2.55
N ARG A 133 -17.79 11.40 -3.71
CA ARG A 133 -18.58 11.63 -4.92
C ARG A 133 -19.28 10.36 -5.43
N VAL A 134 -18.59 9.23 -5.39
CA VAL A 134 -19.18 7.93 -5.75
C VAL A 134 -20.32 7.56 -4.81
N GLN A 135 -20.14 7.76 -3.49
CA GLN A 135 -21.19 7.51 -2.50
C GLN A 135 -22.42 8.42 -2.74
N GLU A 136 -22.21 9.70 -2.96
CA GLU A 136 -23.29 10.65 -3.27
C GLU A 136 -24.10 10.21 -4.50
N LEU A 137 -23.41 9.83 -5.59
CA LEU A 137 -24.07 9.35 -6.79
C LEU A 137 -24.83 8.05 -6.58
N ALA A 138 -24.25 7.11 -5.84
CA ALA A 138 -24.92 5.85 -5.52
C ALA A 138 -26.22 6.06 -4.72
N LEU A 139 -26.22 7.00 -3.74
CA LEU A 139 -27.42 7.34 -2.95
C LEU A 139 -28.49 8.07 -3.76
N ARG A 140 -28.13 8.73 -4.87
CA ARG A 140 -29.11 9.42 -5.74
C ARG A 140 -29.77 8.50 -6.76
N HIS A 141 -29.11 7.39 -7.10
CA HIS A 141 -29.55 6.49 -8.18
C HIS A 141 -29.89 5.05 -7.68
N GLY A 142 -29.79 4.78 -6.38
CA GLY A 142 -30.25 3.57 -5.70
C GLY A 142 -31.54 3.82 -4.97
#